data_7e1fa3de56b3d2287caa1b2571fa63bb
#
_entry.id   7e1fa3de56b3d2287caa1b2571fa63bb
#
_cell.length_a   1.000
_cell.length_b   1.000
_cell.length_c   1.000
_cell.angle_alpha   90.00
_cell.angle_beta   90.00
_cell.angle_gamma   90.00
#
_symmetry.space_group_name_H-M   'P 1'
#
loop_
_entity.id
_entity.type
_entity.pdbx_description
1 polymer ?
#
loop_
_entity_poly.entity_id
_entity_poly.type
_entity_poly.pdbx_seq_one_letter_code
_entity_poly.pdbx_strand_id
1 'polypeptide(L)'
;MGLLADKCTFRLLTRELIATCKPFSCGYDDLDEYFLKDSPLWADQMYGKTYCFVLKDDPQTIVCAFSLSNETIRVDLLPNSQKKRFLKEIPKEKRMRRYPAVLIGRLGVDIQFANNGIGTELMQILKFWFVEPDNKAAVRYLAVDALNNSRTLNYYEKNGFAYLFKDEEQEAVSSRMKLPLKTRYMYFDLIEVIRK
;
A
#
# COMPACT_ATOMS: atom_id res chain seq x y z
N MET A 1 0.83 -14.97 16.12
CA MET A 1 1.40 -15.49 14.86
C MET A 1 0.26 -15.58 13.88
N GLY A 2 0.48 -15.16 12.65
CA GLY A 2 -0.58 -15.05 11.66
C GLY A 2 -0.37 -16.04 10.50
N LEU A 3 -1.37 -16.20 9.63
CA LEU A 3 -1.33 -17.15 8.52
C LEU A 3 -0.21 -16.82 7.53
N LEU A 4 0.03 -15.54 7.24
CA LEU A 4 1.07 -15.14 6.30
C LEU A 4 2.46 -15.49 6.82
N ALA A 5 2.75 -15.16 8.08
CA ALA A 5 4.06 -15.43 8.70
C ALA A 5 4.33 -16.93 8.87
N ASP A 6 3.33 -17.70 9.32
CA ASP A 6 3.53 -19.11 9.68
C ASP A 6 3.37 -20.08 8.51
N LYS A 7 2.36 -19.84 7.65
CA LYS A 7 1.88 -20.78 6.64
C LYS A 7 2.16 -20.37 5.20
N CYS A 8 2.71 -19.16 4.96
CA CYS A 8 2.93 -18.67 3.61
C CYS A 8 4.40 -18.41 3.32
N THR A 9 4.74 -18.39 2.04
CA THR A 9 6.02 -17.94 1.49
C THR A 9 5.81 -16.64 0.74
N PHE A 10 6.62 -15.64 1.04
CA PHE A 10 6.65 -14.36 0.35
C PHE A 10 7.38 -14.49 -0.99
N ARG A 11 6.78 -14.04 -2.08
CA ARG A 11 7.33 -14.15 -3.43
C ARG A 11 7.04 -12.92 -4.29
N LEU A 12 7.92 -12.66 -5.25
CA LEU A 12 7.61 -11.76 -6.37
C LEU A 12 6.57 -12.43 -7.27
N LEU A 13 5.53 -11.72 -7.66
CA LEU A 13 4.51 -12.22 -8.59
C LEU A 13 5.03 -12.05 -10.02
N THR A 14 5.60 -13.12 -10.55
CA THR A 14 6.17 -13.16 -11.92
C THR A 14 5.21 -13.84 -12.90
N ARG A 15 5.48 -13.71 -14.21
CA ARG A 15 4.72 -14.42 -15.27
C ARG A 15 4.71 -15.92 -15.05
N GLU A 16 5.86 -16.49 -14.68
CA GLU A 16 6.02 -17.92 -14.44
C GLU A 16 5.17 -18.38 -13.25
N LEU A 17 5.14 -17.57 -12.18
CA LEU A 17 4.31 -17.88 -11.01
C LEU A 17 2.82 -17.80 -11.35
N ILE A 18 2.39 -16.75 -12.05
CA ILE A 18 0.99 -16.57 -12.50
C ILE A 18 0.56 -17.76 -13.37
N ALA A 19 1.42 -18.21 -14.30
CA ALA A 19 1.10 -19.33 -15.20
C ALA A 19 0.94 -20.68 -14.47
N THR A 20 1.49 -20.83 -13.29
CA THR A 20 1.46 -22.07 -12.51
C THR A 20 0.49 -22.03 -11.33
N CYS A 21 0.06 -20.84 -10.91
CA CYS A 21 -0.87 -20.69 -9.80
C CYS A 21 -2.30 -21.05 -10.18
N LYS A 22 -3.07 -21.46 -9.17
CA LYS A 22 -4.52 -21.58 -9.24
C LYS A 22 -5.15 -20.19 -9.47
N PRO A 23 -6.37 -20.13 -10.01
CA PRO A 23 -7.07 -18.88 -10.19
C PRO A 23 -7.12 -18.08 -8.88
N PHE A 24 -6.65 -16.84 -8.92
CA PHE A 24 -6.73 -15.89 -7.82
C PHE A 24 -7.88 -14.92 -8.07
N SER A 25 -8.70 -14.67 -7.06
CA SER A 25 -9.72 -13.64 -7.12
C SER A 25 -9.87 -12.98 -5.74
N CYS A 26 -9.80 -11.67 -5.70
CA CYS A 26 -10.12 -10.88 -4.50
C CYS A 26 -11.56 -10.33 -4.51
N GLY A 27 -12.36 -10.71 -5.51
CA GLY A 27 -13.75 -10.30 -5.67
C GLY A 27 -13.93 -8.91 -6.31
N TYR A 28 -12.89 -8.40 -6.96
CA TYR A 28 -12.89 -7.14 -7.72
C TYR A 28 -12.20 -7.38 -9.06
N ASP A 29 -12.97 -7.41 -10.13
CA ASP A 29 -12.50 -7.76 -11.49
C ASP A 29 -11.28 -6.93 -11.92
N ASP A 30 -11.30 -5.60 -11.69
CA ASP A 30 -10.19 -4.69 -12.03
C ASP A 30 -8.89 -5.04 -11.29
N LEU A 31 -8.98 -5.50 -10.04
CA LEU A 31 -7.81 -5.92 -9.26
C LEU A 31 -7.32 -7.30 -9.70
N ASP A 32 -8.23 -8.22 -9.96
CA ASP A 32 -7.91 -9.57 -10.42
C ASP A 32 -7.23 -9.48 -11.79
N GLU A 33 -7.76 -8.67 -12.71
CA GLU A 33 -7.15 -8.42 -14.01
C GLU A 33 -5.75 -7.80 -13.88
N TYR A 34 -5.61 -6.80 -13.01
CA TYR A 34 -4.30 -6.17 -12.76
C TYR A 34 -3.28 -7.22 -12.30
N PHE A 35 -3.59 -8.02 -11.29
CA PHE A 35 -2.64 -9.00 -10.75
C PHE A 35 -2.25 -10.06 -11.77
N LEU A 36 -3.19 -10.53 -12.58
CA LEU A 36 -2.98 -11.64 -13.50
C LEU A 36 -2.43 -11.21 -14.87
N LYS A 37 -2.73 -9.99 -15.33
CA LYS A 37 -2.37 -9.53 -16.68
C LYS A 37 -1.44 -8.32 -16.68
N ASP A 38 -1.75 -7.28 -15.90
CA ASP A 38 -1.07 -6.00 -16.02
C ASP A 38 0.21 -5.93 -15.19
N SER A 39 0.25 -6.58 -14.03
CA SER A 39 1.37 -6.49 -13.10
C SER A 39 2.73 -6.87 -13.73
N PRO A 40 2.83 -7.88 -14.62
CA PRO A 40 4.08 -8.16 -15.31
C PRO A 40 4.48 -7.08 -16.31
N LEU A 41 3.50 -6.43 -16.96
CA LEU A 41 3.76 -5.33 -17.90
C LEU A 41 4.31 -4.10 -17.17
N TRP A 42 3.77 -3.80 -15.98
CA TRP A 42 4.27 -2.73 -15.12
C TRP A 42 5.68 -3.02 -14.61
N ALA A 43 5.98 -4.26 -14.28
CA ALA A 43 7.31 -4.70 -13.85
C ALA A 43 8.35 -4.54 -14.96
N ASP A 44 8.02 -4.89 -16.21
CA ASP A 44 8.88 -4.74 -17.38
C ASP A 44 9.29 -3.28 -17.63
N GLN A 45 8.38 -2.35 -17.35
CA GLN A 45 8.62 -0.90 -17.47
C GLN A 45 9.26 -0.29 -16.20
N MET A 46 9.54 -1.10 -15.18
CA MET A 46 10.06 -0.66 -13.88
C MET A 46 9.15 0.37 -13.16
N TYR A 47 7.86 0.39 -13.46
CA TYR A 47 6.88 1.29 -12.82
C TYR A 47 6.46 0.80 -11.44
N GLY A 48 6.58 -0.49 -11.17
CA GLY A 48 6.26 -1.08 -9.88
C GLY A 48 6.67 -2.54 -9.79
N LYS A 49 6.58 -3.08 -8.59
CA LYS A 49 6.78 -4.51 -8.32
C LYS A 49 5.55 -5.07 -7.65
N THR A 50 5.13 -6.24 -8.08
CA THR A 50 4.00 -6.95 -7.46
C THR A 50 4.51 -8.16 -6.71
N TYR A 51 4.03 -8.32 -5.49
CA TYR A 51 4.38 -9.40 -4.59
C TYR A 51 3.14 -10.17 -4.18
N CYS A 52 3.34 -11.40 -3.73
CA CYS A 52 2.28 -12.23 -3.20
C CYS A 52 2.77 -13.10 -2.05
N PHE A 53 1.81 -13.63 -1.30
CA PHE A 53 2.01 -14.71 -0.37
C PHE A 53 1.32 -15.96 -0.92
N VAL A 54 2.08 -17.06 -1.03
CA VAL A 54 1.57 -18.38 -1.45
C VAL A 54 1.63 -19.34 -0.27
N LEU A 55 0.72 -20.30 -0.19
CA LEU A 55 0.75 -21.32 0.86
C LEU A 55 2.03 -22.18 0.75
N LYS A 56 2.64 -22.52 1.88
CA LYS A 56 3.81 -23.43 1.93
C LYS A 56 3.45 -24.85 1.48
N ASP A 57 2.28 -25.32 1.92
CA ASP A 57 1.80 -26.69 1.63
C ASP A 57 1.15 -26.81 0.25
N ASP A 58 0.80 -25.68 -0.39
CA ASP A 58 0.24 -25.59 -1.72
C ASP A 58 0.74 -24.32 -2.44
N PRO A 59 1.97 -24.33 -2.96
CA PRO A 59 2.61 -23.16 -3.55
C PRO A 59 1.92 -22.57 -4.79
N GLN A 60 0.90 -23.27 -5.31
CA GLN A 60 0.06 -22.78 -6.40
C GLN A 60 -1.09 -21.89 -5.91
N THR A 61 -1.37 -21.85 -4.61
CA THR A 61 -2.45 -21.04 -4.04
C THR A 61 -1.91 -19.72 -3.54
N ILE A 62 -2.33 -18.62 -4.17
CA ILE A 62 -2.04 -17.23 -3.74
C ILE A 62 -3.06 -16.86 -2.66
N VAL A 63 -2.57 -16.43 -1.49
CA VAL A 63 -3.40 -15.98 -0.36
C VAL A 63 -3.72 -14.49 -0.48
N CYS A 64 -2.72 -13.69 -0.86
CA CYS A 64 -2.89 -12.27 -1.13
C CYS A 64 -1.80 -11.76 -2.07
N ALA A 65 -2.11 -10.67 -2.76
CA ALA A 65 -1.16 -10.00 -3.65
C ALA A 65 -1.23 -8.47 -3.43
N PHE A 66 -0.11 -7.79 -3.67
CA PHE A 66 -0.04 -6.34 -3.58
C PHE A 66 1.06 -5.78 -4.48
N SER A 67 0.88 -4.55 -4.97
CA SER A 67 1.88 -3.86 -5.77
C SER A 67 2.47 -2.67 -5.04
N LEU A 68 3.74 -2.42 -5.28
CA LEU A 68 4.51 -1.32 -4.72
C LEU A 68 5.15 -0.51 -5.84
N SER A 69 5.12 0.81 -5.71
CA SER A 69 5.83 1.73 -6.59
C SER A 69 6.43 2.88 -5.78
N ASN A 70 7.42 3.55 -6.38
CA ASN A 70 8.00 4.75 -5.77
C ASN A 70 6.97 5.88 -5.76
N GLU A 71 6.93 6.62 -4.66
CA GLU A 71 6.06 7.77 -4.48
C GLU A 71 6.77 8.91 -3.75
N THR A 72 6.18 10.09 -3.78
CA THR A 72 6.71 11.27 -3.09
C THR A 72 5.58 12.13 -2.54
N ILE A 73 5.50 12.25 -1.22
CA ILE A 73 4.56 13.20 -0.61
C ILE A 73 5.08 14.62 -0.81
N ARG A 74 4.36 15.41 -1.60
CA ARG A 74 4.68 16.79 -1.95
C ARG A 74 4.08 17.77 -0.96
N VAL A 75 4.83 18.10 0.08
CA VAL A 75 4.38 19.01 1.15
C VAL A 75 4.31 20.46 0.67
N ASP A 76 5.06 20.83 -0.37
CA ASP A 76 5.01 22.14 -0.99
C ASP A 76 3.66 22.44 -1.67
N LEU A 77 2.90 21.43 -2.04
CA LEU A 77 1.56 21.56 -2.63
C LEU A 77 0.42 21.50 -1.62
N LEU A 78 0.71 21.21 -0.36
CA LEU A 78 -0.31 21.13 0.68
C LEU A 78 -0.77 22.53 1.14
N PRO A 79 -2.07 22.69 1.44
CA PRO A 79 -2.55 23.86 2.15
C PRO A 79 -1.80 24.08 3.47
N ASN A 80 -1.67 25.34 3.89
CA ASN A 80 -0.83 25.71 5.04
C ASN A 80 -1.18 24.94 6.33
N SER A 81 -2.46 24.69 6.59
CA SER A 81 -2.92 23.93 7.76
C SER A 81 -2.43 22.48 7.71
N GLN A 82 -2.55 21.82 6.54
CA GLN A 82 -2.10 20.44 6.34
C GLN A 82 -0.58 20.34 6.36
N LYS A 83 0.11 21.31 5.76
CA LYS A 83 1.56 21.42 5.82
C LYS A 83 2.06 21.53 7.25
N LYS A 84 1.43 22.38 8.09
CA LYS A 84 1.78 22.49 9.51
C LYS A 84 1.57 21.16 10.24
N ARG A 85 0.44 20.50 10.01
CA ARG A 85 0.13 19.18 10.62
C ARG A 85 1.16 18.13 10.23
N PHE A 86 1.45 17.99 8.94
CA PHE A 86 2.41 17.02 8.41
C PHE A 86 3.83 17.24 8.97
N LEU A 87 4.26 18.49 9.07
CA LEU A 87 5.61 18.87 9.54
C LEU A 87 5.75 18.92 11.06
N LYS A 88 4.68 18.67 11.83
CA LYS A 88 4.69 18.85 13.29
C LYS A 88 5.78 18.03 13.97
N GLU A 89 5.90 16.77 13.60
CA GLU A 89 6.85 15.81 14.21
C GLU A 89 8.22 15.77 13.49
N ILE A 90 8.42 16.63 12.47
CA ILE A 90 9.66 16.66 11.70
C ILE A 90 10.51 17.84 12.18
N PRO A 91 11.74 17.60 12.69
CA PRO A 91 12.66 18.65 13.08
C PRO A 91 12.88 19.67 11.94
N LYS A 92 13.03 20.93 12.28
CA LYS A 92 13.15 22.02 11.30
C LYS A 92 14.29 21.81 10.31
N GLU A 93 15.42 21.29 10.79
CA GLU A 93 16.65 21.00 10.03
C GLU A 93 16.47 19.88 9.01
N LYS A 94 15.43 19.04 9.20
CA LYS A 94 15.10 17.91 8.33
C LYS A 94 13.88 18.15 7.45
N ARG A 95 13.38 19.41 7.40
CA ARG A 95 12.22 19.75 6.57
C ARG A 95 12.58 19.81 5.10
N MET A 96 11.88 19.05 4.30
CA MET A 96 12.02 18.97 2.86
C MET A 96 10.73 19.44 2.18
N ARG A 97 10.78 19.66 0.87
CA ARG A 97 9.60 19.93 0.04
C ARG A 97 8.91 18.63 -0.37
N ARG A 98 9.69 17.55 -0.49
CA ARG A 98 9.27 16.22 -0.93
C ARG A 98 9.82 15.18 0.03
N TYR A 99 8.97 14.24 0.42
CA TYR A 99 9.33 13.17 1.33
C TYR A 99 9.21 11.83 0.62
N PRO A 100 10.23 10.95 0.72
CA PRO A 100 10.21 9.65 0.08
C PRO A 100 9.09 8.79 0.66
N ALA A 101 8.30 8.20 -0.24
CA ALA A 101 7.21 7.30 0.07
C ALA A 101 7.22 6.09 -0.86
N VAL A 102 6.56 5.03 -0.45
CA VAL A 102 6.18 3.91 -1.31
C VAL A 102 4.66 3.87 -1.38
N LEU A 103 4.13 3.83 -2.59
CA LEU A 103 2.71 3.66 -2.85
C LEU A 103 2.37 2.17 -2.86
N ILE A 104 1.44 1.77 -2.02
CA ILE A 104 0.74 0.50 -2.15
C ILE A 104 -0.37 0.72 -3.18
N GLY A 105 -0.07 0.43 -4.45
CA GLY A 105 -0.94 0.77 -5.58
C GLY A 105 -2.16 -0.15 -5.69
N ARG A 106 -1.97 -1.42 -5.38
CA ARG A 106 -3.02 -2.45 -5.40
C ARG A 106 -2.82 -3.38 -4.21
N LEU A 107 -3.91 -3.86 -3.63
CA LEU A 107 -3.89 -4.86 -2.57
C LEU A 107 -5.16 -5.70 -2.65
N GLY A 108 -5.00 -7.02 -2.76
CA GLY A 108 -6.10 -7.99 -2.79
C GLY A 108 -5.80 -9.20 -1.91
N VAL A 109 -6.81 -9.66 -1.20
CA VAL A 109 -6.80 -10.93 -0.46
C VAL A 109 -7.76 -11.86 -1.18
N ASP A 110 -7.31 -13.06 -1.49
CA ASP A 110 -8.17 -14.06 -2.15
C ASP A 110 -9.45 -14.30 -1.32
N ILE A 111 -10.57 -14.44 -2.01
CA ILE A 111 -11.90 -14.56 -1.39
C ILE A 111 -11.98 -15.74 -0.41
N GLN A 112 -11.22 -16.80 -0.64
CA GLN A 112 -11.16 -17.97 0.24
C GLN A 112 -10.52 -17.65 1.59
N PHE A 113 -9.66 -16.63 1.66
CA PHE A 113 -8.97 -16.18 2.87
C PHE A 113 -9.51 -14.84 3.40
N ALA A 114 -10.54 -14.28 2.76
CA ALA A 114 -11.12 -13.00 3.17
C ALA A 114 -11.71 -13.06 4.59
N ASN A 115 -11.74 -11.89 5.26
CA ASN A 115 -12.28 -11.70 6.62
C ASN A 115 -11.55 -12.47 7.75
N ASN A 116 -10.37 -13.04 7.48
CA ASN A 116 -9.53 -13.75 8.46
C ASN A 116 -8.34 -12.91 8.96
N GLY A 117 -8.43 -11.59 8.87
CA GLY A 117 -7.37 -10.68 9.35
C GLY A 117 -6.13 -10.59 8.45
N ILE A 118 -6.12 -11.26 7.29
CA ILE A 118 -4.97 -11.31 6.37
C ILE A 118 -4.51 -9.92 5.94
N GLY A 119 -5.43 -9.02 5.61
CA GLY A 119 -5.07 -7.66 5.22
C GLY A 119 -4.36 -6.89 6.33
N THR A 120 -4.78 -7.06 7.58
CA THR A 120 -4.13 -6.43 8.74
C THR A 120 -2.75 -7.03 9.00
N GLU A 121 -2.62 -8.36 8.93
CA GLU A 121 -1.32 -9.03 9.04
C GLU A 121 -0.36 -8.57 7.94
N LEU A 122 -0.82 -8.52 6.69
CA LEU A 122 -0.03 -8.01 5.56
C LEU A 122 0.45 -6.58 5.82
N MET A 123 -0.42 -5.71 6.31
CA MET A 123 -0.05 -4.32 6.60
C MET A 123 1.01 -4.22 7.70
N GLN A 124 0.97 -5.08 8.72
CA GLN A 124 2.03 -5.15 9.73
C GLN A 124 3.35 -5.63 9.11
N ILE A 125 3.31 -6.69 8.30
CA ILE A 125 4.50 -7.21 7.60
C ILE A 125 5.14 -6.11 6.74
N LEU A 126 4.34 -5.37 5.94
CA LEU A 126 4.85 -4.29 5.11
C LEU A 126 5.54 -3.20 5.93
N LYS A 127 4.94 -2.77 7.04
CA LYS A 127 5.53 -1.75 7.91
C LYS A 127 6.89 -2.18 8.45
N PHE A 128 7.01 -3.42 8.95
CA PHE A 128 8.28 -3.95 9.43
C PHE A 128 9.28 -4.13 8.30
N TRP A 129 8.87 -4.65 7.15
CA TRP A 129 9.75 -4.85 6.01
C TRP A 129 10.42 -3.56 5.54
N PHE A 130 9.69 -2.44 5.51
CA PHE A 130 10.27 -1.16 5.08
C PHE A 130 11.18 -0.49 6.10
N VAL A 131 11.19 -0.88 7.36
CA VAL A 131 12.10 -0.37 8.39
C VAL A 131 13.30 -1.27 8.64
N GLU A 132 13.40 -2.43 7.98
CA GLU A 132 14.54 -3.32 8.08
C GLU A 132 15.83 -2.65 7.59
N PRO A 133 16.98 -2.85 8.29
CA PRO A 133 18.23 -2.17 7.97
C PRO A 133 18.83 -2.53 6.60
N ASP A 134 18.46 -3.69 6.03
CA ASP A 134 18.95 -4.17 4.73
C ASP A 134 18.14 -3.62 3.54
N ASN A 135 17.10 -2.83 3.81
CA ASN A 135 16.34 -2.19 2.75
C ASN A 135 17.21 -1.22 1.96
N LYS A 136 17.33 -1.45 0.65
CA LYS A 136 18.24 -0.71 -0.23
C LYS A 136 17.89 0.77 -0.41
N ALA A 137 16.65 1.16 -0.11
CA ALA A 137 16.19 2.55 -0.25
C ALA A 137 15.44 2.96 1.01
N ALA A 138 15.94 3.98 1.70
CA ALA A 138 15.22 4.56 2.82
C ALA A 138 13.92 5.22 2.34
N VAL A 139 12.80 4.82 2.94
CA VAL A 139 11.48 5.40 2.71
C VAL A 139 10.88 5.81 4.04
N ARG A 140 10.31 7.02 4.11
CA ARG A 140 9.70 7.55 5.34
C ARG A 140 8.24 7.16 5.47
N TYR A 141 7.51 7.08 4.35
CA TYR A 141 6.07 6.93 4.35
C TYR A 141 5.61 5.77 3.49
N LEU A 142 4.58 5.06 3.95
CA LEU A 142 3.70 4.28 3.10
C LEU A 142 2.53 5.16 2.68
N ALA A 143 2.17 5.12 1.41
CA ALA A 143 1.06 5.87 0.85
C ALA A 143 0.07 4.94 0.16
N VAL A 144 -1.19 5.35 0.10
CA VAL A 144 -2.26 4.63 -0.61
C VAL A 144 -3.24 5.62 -1.22
N ASP A 145 -3.75 5.28 -2.39
CA ASP A 145 -4.98 5.85 -2.96
C ASP A 145 -6.15 4.95 -2.59
N ALA A 146 -6.66 5.12 -1.38
CA ALA A 146 -7.70 4.27 -0.81
C ALA A 146 -9.04 4.52 -1.51
N LEU A 147 -9.72 3.49 -2.00
CA LEU A 147 -11.07 3.62 -2.56
C LEU A 147 -11.96 4.37 -1.58
N ASN A 148 -12.68 5.39 -2.08
CA ASN A 148 -13.50 6.29 -1.28
C ASN A 148 -14.84 5.64 -0.87
N ASN A 149 -14.74 4.56 -0.10
CA ASN A 149 -15.86 3.89 0.53
C ASN A 149 -15.52 3.55 1.99
N SER A 150 -16.54 3.47 2.83
CA SER A 150 -16.36 3.29 4.28
C SER A 150 -15.57 2.03 4.64
N ARG A 151 -15.72 0.93 3.91
CA ARG A 151 -15.01 -0.33 4.19
C ARG A 151 -13.50 -0.16 4.01
N THR A 152 -13.09 0.41 2.88
CA THR A 152 -11.67 0.58 2.55
C THR A 152 -11.02 1.66 3.43
N LEU A 153 -11.69 2.80 3.61
CA LEU A 153 -11.18 3.88 4.46
C LEU A 153 -10.99 3.41 5.90
N ASN A 154 -12.00 2.76 6.50
CA ASN A 154 -11.91 2.20 7.85
C ASN A 154 -10.80 1.14 7.98
N TYR A 155 -10.53 0.36 6.93
CA TYR A 155 -9.44 -0.60 6.93
C TYR A 155 -8.08 0.11 7.08
N TYR A 156 -7.83 1.16 6.30
CA TYR A 156 -6.56 1.90 6.39
C TYR A 156 -6.46 2.69 7.70
N GLU A 157 -7.54 3.31 8.19
CA GLU A 157 -7.55 4.00 9.48
C GLU A 157 -7.24 3.05 10.64
N LYS A 158 -7.85 1.86 10.68
CA LYS A 158 -7.54 0.81 11.67
C LYS A 158 -6.10 0.33 11.60
N ASN A 159 -5.48 0.42 10.44
CA ASN A 159 -4.06 0.14 10.26
C ASN A 159 -3.16 1.37 10.48
N GLY A 160 -3.69 2.47 11.05
CA GLY A 160 -2.93 3.64 11.46
C GLY A 160 -2.61 4.63 10.34
N PHE A 161 -3.20 4.47 9.16
CA PHE A 161 -3.06 5.47 8.09
C PHE A 161 -3.90 6.71 8.42
N ALA A 162 -3.37 7.86 8.06
CA ALA A 162 -4.03 9.15 8.20
C ALA A 162 -4.28 9.78 6.82
N TYR A 163 -5.38 10.53 6.71
CA TYR A 163 -5.63 11.32 5.50
C TYR A 163 -4.59 12.44 5.35
N LEU A 164 -4.06 12.62 4.14
CA LEU A 164 -3.14 13.72 3.85
C LEU A 164 -3.89 15.06 3.85
N PHE A 165 -5.10 15.08 3.35
CA PHE A 165 -5.98 16.26 3.31
C PHE A 165 -7.02 16.21 4.43
N LYS A 166 -7.59 17.39 4.79
CA LYS A 166 -8.58 17.50 5.87
C LYS A 166 -9.89 16.80 5.51
N ASP A 167 -10.37 17.07 4.32
CA ASP A 167 -11.64 16.62 3.77
C ASP A 167 -11.49 16.35 2.26
N GLU A 168 -12.54 15.81 1.66
CA GLU A 168 -12.58 15.44 0.26
C GLU A 168 -12.53 16.67 -0.67
N GLU A 169 -13.18 17.75 -0.28
CA GLU A 169 -13.21 19.00 -1.03
C GLU A 169 -11.81 19.62 -1.13
N GLN A 170 -11.08 19.65 -0.03
CA GLN A 170 -9.70 20.14 -0.02
C GLN A 170 -8.79 19.29 -0.90
N GLU A 171 -8.95 17.97 -0.85
CA GLU A 171 -8.20 17.04 -1.68
C GLU A 171 -8.52 17.24 -3.17
N ALA A 172 -9.80 17.35 -3.53
CA ALA A 172 -10.25 17.59 -4.89
C ALA A 172 -9.66 18.88 -5.47
N VAL A 173 -9.71 19.96 -4.71
CA VAL A 173 -9.12 21.25 -5.12
C VAL A 173 -7.61 21.15 -5.29
N SER A 174 -6.91 20.54 -4.33
CA SER A 174 -5.46 20.41 -4.34
C SER A 174 -4.96 19.50 -5.47
N SER A 175 -5.70 18.45 -5.79
CA SER A 175 -5.39 17.47 -6.84
C SER A 175 -5.98 17.84 -8.20
N ARG A 176 -6.75 18.94 -8.29
CA ARG A 176 -7.49 19.39 -9.49
C ARG A 176 -8.45 18.30 -10.04
N MET A 177 -9.07 17.57 -9.14
CA MET A 177 -10.02 16.52 -9.47
C MET A 177 -11.46 16.98 -9.21
N LYS A 178 -12.43 16.31 -9.85
CA LYS A 178 -13.86 16.57 -9.65
C LYS A 178 -14.41 15.69 -8.53
N LEU A 179 -15.35 16.24 -7.77
CA LEU A 179 -16.12 15.48 -6.77
C LEU A 179 -17.24 14.64 -7.46
N PRO A 180 -17.62 13.50 -6.88
CA PRO A 180 -16.95 12.88 -5.71
C PRO A 180 -15.62 12.22 -6.13
N LEU A 181 -14.64 12.21 -5.24
CA LEU A 181 -13.37 11.53 -5.50
C LEU A 181 -13.56 10.01 -5.51
N LYS A 182 -12.91 9.32 -6.44
CA LYS A 182 -12.89 7.85 -6.48
C LYS A 182 -12.03 7.26 -5.38
N THR A 183 -10.96 7.95 -4.99
CA THR A 183 -10.01 7.54 -3.97
C THR A 183 -9.68 8.69 -3.04
N ARG A 184 -9.18 8.38 -1.84
CA ARG A 184 -8.65 9.32 -0.86
C ARG A 184 -7.18 9.00 -0.61
N TYR A 185 -6.32 10.02 -0.67
CA TYR A 185 -4.89 9.85 -0.39
C TYR A 185 -4.64 9.74 1.11
N MET A 186 -4.11 8.59 1.53
CA MET A 186 -3.76 8.33 2.92
C MET A 186 -2.30 7.92 3.04
N TYR A 187 -1.69 8.15 4.20
CA TYR A 187 -0.30 7.81 4.47
C TYR A 187 -0.08 7.28 5.89
N PHE A 188 0.98 6.50 6.06
CA PHE A 188 1.49 6.04 7.35
C PHE A 188 2.94 6.48 7.51
N ASP A 189 3.33 7.04 8.67
CA ASP A 189 4.71 7.43 8.98
C ASP A 189 5.44 6.24 9.60
N LEU A 190 6.38 5.64 8.85
CA LEU A 190 7.16 4.48 9.28
C LEU A 190 8.02 4.73 10.52
N ILE A 191 8.31 6.00 10.88
CA ILE A 191 9.04 6.32 12.11
C ILE A 191 8.27 5.84 13.37
N GLU A 192 6.95 5.70 13.27
CA GLU A 192 6.11 5.18 14.36
C GLU A 192 6.41 3.71 14.69
N VAL A 193 6.94 2.95 13.73
CA VAL A 193 7.33 1.54 13.93
C VAL A 193 8.64 1.47 14.72
N ILE A 194 9.57 2.40 14.46
CA ILE A 194 10.91 2.41 15.07
C ILE A 194 10.88 2.97 16.50
N ARG A 195 9.91 3.86 16.80
CA ARG A 195 9.80 4.52 18.11
C ARG A 195 9.07 3.70 19.18
N LYS A 196 8.48 2.58 18.80
CA LYS A 196 7.85 1.63 19.73
C LYS A 196 8.84 0.59 20.22
#